data_aa789d6bbcf2e4bc8d917fb73b6ecedf
#
_entry.id   aa789d6bbcf2e4bc8d917fb73b6ecedf
#
_cell.length_a   1.000
_cell.length_b   1.000
_cell.length_c   1.000
_cell.angle_alpha   90.00
_cell.angle_beta   90.00
_cell.angle_gamma   90.00
#
_symmetry.space_group_name_H-M   'P 1'
#
loop_
_entity.id
_entity.type
_entity.pdbx_description
1 polymer ?
#
loop_
_entity_poly.entity_id
_entity_poly.type
_entity_poly.pdbx_seq_one_letter_code
_entity_poly.pdbx_strand_id
1 'polypeptide(L)' 'MTRDEALDKIKKCLALAASPEAHEAAAALRQAQKLMAQFGLTEADVTLADVAEVS' A
#
# COMPACT_ATOMS: atom_id res chain seq x y z
N MET A 1 13.59 0.85 7.15
CA MET A 1 12.75 0.52 5.96
C MET A 1 13.02 1.53 4.85
N THR A 2 13.27 1.06 3.64
CA THR A 2 13.49 1.93 2.49
C THR A 2 12.14 2.29 1.84
N ARG A 3 12.19 3.28 0.94
CA ARG A 3 10.99 3.68 0.20
C ARG A 3 10.44 2.52 -0.63
N ASP A 4 11.31 1.74 -1.26
CA ASP A 4 10.89 0.59 -2.06
C ASP A 4 10.21 -0.47 -1.21
N GLU A 5 10.73 -0.73 -0.03
CA GLU A 5 10.13 -1.66 0.91
C GLU A 5 8.76 -1.16 1.38
N ALA A 6 8.66 0.15 1.64
CA ALA A 6 7.39 0.76 2.02
C ALA A 6 6.35 0.62 0.92
N LEU A 7 6.74 0.87 -0.33
CA LEU A 7 5.85 0.71 -1.47
C LEU A 7 5.34 -0.73 -1.60
N ASP A 8 6.23 -1.70 -1.42
CA ASP A 8 5.86 -3.11 -1.48
C ASP A 8 4.85 -3.47 -0.38
N LYS A 9 5.10 -3.01 0.84
CA LYS A 9 4.18 -3.23 1.95
C LYS A 9 2.83 -2.55 1.74
N ILE A 10 2.83 -1.33 1.22
CA ILE A 10 1.60 -0.61 0.91
C ILE A 10 0.77 -1.39 -0.13
N LYS A 11 1.40 -1.89 -1.16
CA LYS A 11 0.73 -2.69 -2.19
C LYS A 11 0.09 -3.93 -1.59
N LYS A 12 0.80 -4.62 -0.71
CA LYS A 12 0.26 -5.79 -0.02
C LYS A 12 -0.92 -5.42 0.87
N CYS A 13 -0.81 -4.31 1.60
CA CYS A 13 -1.90 -3.83 2.44
C CYS A 13 -3.14 -3.47 1.62
N LEU A 14 -2.95 -2.83 0.47
CA LEU A 14 -4.06 -2.47 -0.41
C LEU A 14 -4.72 -3.72 -1.01
N ALA A 15 -3.95 -4.75 -1.31
CA ALA A 15 -4.49 -6.02 -1.76
C ALA A 15 -5.34 -6.68 -0.68
N LEU A 16 -4.88 -6.63 0.58
CA LEU A 16 -5.64 -7.14 1.70
C LEU A 16 -6.89 -6.30 1.99
N ALA A 17 -6.83 -5.00 1.70
CA ALA A 17 -7.98 -4.11 1.86
C ALA A 17 -9.12 -4.48 0.90
N ALA A 18 -8.84 -5.23 -0.15
CA ALA A 18 -9.86 -5.74 -1.05
C ALA A 18 -10.50 -7.05 -0.55
N SER A 19 -10.06 -7.55 0.60
CA SER A 19 -10.59 -8.77 1.19
C SER A 19 -12.07 -8.61 1.57
N PRO A 20 -12.88 -9.67 1.50
CA PRO A 20 -14.27 -9.62 1.96
C PRO A 20 -14.40 -9.48 3.48
N GLU A 21 -13.33 -9.68 4.22
CA GLU A 21 -13.35 -9.52 5.68
C GLU A 21 -13.14 -8.07 6.07
N ALA A 22 -14.21 -7.42 6.53
CA ALA A 22 -14.22 -5.99 6.82
C ALA A 22 -13.16 -5.57 7.85
N HIS A 23 -12.95 -6.36 8.89
CA HIS A 23 -11.97 -6.03 9.93
C HIS A 23 -10.55 -6.04 9.41
N GLU A 24 -10.21 -7.07 8.65
CA GLU A 24 -8.87 -7.18 8.07
C GLU A 24 -8.64 -6.12 7.00
N ALA A 25 -9.66 -5.87 6.19
CA ALA A 25 -9.59 -4.84 5.16
C ALA A 25 -9.37 -3.45 5.77
N ALA A 26 -10.09 -3.13 6.84
CA ALA A 26 -9.94 -1.84 7.52
C ALA A 26 -8.55 -1.70 8.15
N ALA A 27 -8.04 -2.75 8.79
CA ALA A 27 -6.72 -2.73 9.39
C ALA A 27 -5.63 -2.56 8.33
N ALA A 28 -5.76 -3.28 7.21
CA ALA A 28 -4.83 -3.18 6.10
C ALA A 28 -4.82 -1.78 5.49
N LEU A 29 -5.99 -1.17 5.32
CA LEU A 29 -6.10 0.18 4.78
C LEU A 29 -5.45 1.20 5.71
N ARG A 30 -5.66 1.08 7.02
CA ARG A 30 -5.02 1.96 8.00
C ARG A 30 -3.51 1.85 7.93
N GLN A 31 -3.01 0.64 7.83
CA GLN A 31 -1.57 0.39 7.75
C GLN A 31 -0.99 1.02 6.49
N ALA A 32 -1.67 0.87 5.36
CA ALA A 32 -1.25 1.46 4.10
C ALA A 32 -1.20 2.99 4.19
N GLN A 33 -2.24 3.61 4.76
CA GLN A 33 -2.30 5.05 4.93
C GLN A 33 -1.18 5.55 5.84
N LYS A 34 -0.91 4.83 6.92
CA LYS A 34 0.15 5.18 7.85
C LYS A 34 1.53 5.15 7.18
N LEU A 35 1.79 4.13 6.39
CA LEU A 35 3.04 4.02 5.66
C LEU A 35 3.17 5.11 4.60
N MET A 36 2.11 5.41 3.88
CA MET A 36 2.10 6.48 2.90
C MET A 36 2.43 7.83 3.54
N ALA A 37 1.81 8.12 4.69
CA ALA A 37 2.08 9.36 5.41
C ALA A 37 3.52 9.40 5.93
N GLN A 38 4.02 8.30 6.45
CA GLN A 38 5.36 8.20 7.02
C GLN A 38 6.45 8.47 5.99
N PHE A 39 6.26 8.01 4.76
CA PHE A 39 7.25 8.14 3.68
C PHE A 39 6.90 9.25 2.68
N GLY A 40 5.84 9.99 2.92
CA GLY A 40 5.41 11.04 2.00
C GLY A 40 4.97 10.50 0.65
N LEU A 41 4.40 9.30 0.63
CA LEU A 41 3.93 8.66 -0.59
C LEU A 41 2.46 8.95 -0.82
N THR A 42 2.06 8.98 -2.09
CA THR A 42 0.66 9.16 -2.50
C THR A 42 0.16 7.90 -3.19
N GLU A 43 -1.15 7.82 -3.41
CA GLU A 43 -1.73 6.73 -4.18
C GLU A 43 -1.15 6.68 -5.60
N ALA A 44 -0.85 7.83 -6.17
CA ALA A 44 -0.22 7.92 -7.48
C ALA A 44 1.17 7.26 -7.49
N ASP A 45 1.94 7.46 -6.43
CA ASP A 45 3.26 6.83 -6.30
C ASP A 45 3.15 5.31 -6.27
N VAL A 46 2.17 4.80 -5.52
CA VAL A 46 1.93 3.35 -5.43
C VAL A 46 1.48 2.79 -6.77
N THR A 47 0.59 3.50 -7.46
CA THR A 47 0.10 3.09 -8.78
C THR A 47 1.23 3.04 -9.80
N LEU A 48 2.10 4.05 -9.81
CA LEU A 48 3.25 4.10 -10.72
C LEU A 48 4.21 2.94 -10.47
N ALA A 49 4.46 2.62 -9.20
CA ALA A 49 5.32 1.49 -8.85
C ALA A 49 4.73 0.17 -9.33
N ASP A 50 3.41 0.01 -9.21
CA ASP A 50 2.71 -1.19 -9.66
C ASP A 50 2.78 -1.34 -11.19
N VAL A 51 2.57 -0.26 -11.91
CA VAL A 51 2.67 -0.25 -13.38
C VAL A 51 4.09 -0.60 -13.83
N ALA A 52 5.10 -0.08 -13.14
CA ALA A 52 6.49 -0.36 -13.45
C ALA A 52 6.83 -1.84 -13.29
N GLU A 53 6.21 -2.51 -12.33
CA GLU A 53 6.44 -3.94 -12.10
C GLU A 53 5.83 -4.80 -13.20
N VAL A 54 4.73 -4.38 -13.79
CA VAL A 54 4.00 -5.15 -14.79
C VAL A 54 4.68 -5.11 -16.16
N SER A 55 5.46 -4.10 -16.42
CA SER A 55 6.20 -3.98 -17.69
C SER A 55 7.51 -4.82 -17.75
#